data_dc816464fac90b797ce1b71ff67c47b1
#
_entry.id   dc816464fac90b797ce1b71ff67c47b1
#
_cell.length_a   1.000
_cell.length_b   1.000
_cell.length_c   1.000
_cell.angle_alpha   90.00
_cell.angle_beta   90.00
_cell.angle_gamma   90.00
#
_symmetry.space_group_name_H-M   'P 1'
#
loop_
_entity.id
_entity.type
_entity.pdbx_description
1 polymer ?
#
loop_
_entity_poly.entity_id
_entity_poly.type
_entity_poly.pdbx_seq_one_letter_code
_entity_poly.pdbx_strand_id
1 'polypeptide(L)'
;MQRYFAHKRCCAMTAEVLADAGVQPTGNRLASWDLYIPSYGGGFSTEIADLLPSRSDQWVAGIPGSWRLTNKQMLWIGLCAAYGRQRAAQLSPESWWLEAARDRAALVEQHREGSHYILKNPILQRRTGLRLTQDLSVLLAGPEQGYTLAQRLLPELMLLHRHRFNLRLYLLLTRQDGRLEFWLHRRGRCVCAPAPFSGDLMDAEAVISRSVGSDVLADGLPFSLSEAVHHLPRPQITLARLDTVLCRVLMACRPGLQSAWCLSSNPAYQLLGVDVTISNTGGVRIIEMNAGPDLRPHCSRDHALKYRIVRDLFEHISLLPQTRPSGFRRLDVRAP
;
A
#
# COMPACT_ATOMS: atom_id res chain seq x y z
N MET A 1 2.62 -25.59 -21.36
CA MET A 1 1.42 -25.06 -20.64
C MET A 1 1.90 -24.52 -19.31
N GLN A 2 1.69 -23.24 -19.06
CA GLN A 2 2.16 -22.59 -17.83
C GLN A 2 1.30 -23.04 -16.64
N ARG A 3 1.94 -23.12 -15.46
CA ARG A 3 1.31 -23.59 -14.21
C ARG A 3 1.65 -22.67 -13.05
N TYR A 4 0.73 -22.54 -12.10
CA TYR A 4 1.00 -21.86 -10.84
C TYR A 4 0.68 -22.76 -9.64
N PHE A 5 1.44 -22.58 -8.56
CA PHE A 5 1.17 -23.15 -7.25
C PHE A 5 0.76 -22.03 -6.29
N ALA A 6 -0.30 -22.26 -5.51
CA ALA A 6 -0.69 -21.37 -4.42
C ALA A 6 -0.80 -22.16 -3.12
N HIS A 7 -0.05 -21.75 -2.09
CA HIS A 7 0.06 -22.51 -0.84
C HIS A 7 -1.27 -22.73 -0.12
N LYS A 8 -2.12 -21.70 -0.03
CA LYS A 8 -3.45 -21.82 0.60
C LYS A 8 -4.56 -21.54 -0.39
N ARG A 9 -4.84 -20.28 -0.62
CA ARG A 9 -5.82 -19.85 -1.61
C ARG A 9 -5.25 -18.68 -2.39
N CYS A 10 -5.25 -18.81 -3.69
CA CYS A 10 -5.05 -17.67 -4.56
C CYS A 10 -6.21 -16.67 -4.36
N CYS A 11 -5.91 -15.38 -4.39
CA CYS A 11 -6.95 -14.36 -4.46
C CYS A 11 -7.85 -14.61 -5.69
N ALA A 12 -9.16 -14.52 -5.53
CA ALA A 12 -10.12 -14.83 -6.61
C ALA A 12 -9.81 -14.07 -7.91
N MET A 13 -9.51 -12.79 -7.83
CA MET A 13 -9.11 -11.98 -8.99
C MET A 13 -7.84 -12.51 -9.67
N THR A 14 -6.84 -12.92 -8.90
CA THR A 14 -5.60 -13.51 -9.44
C THR A 14 -5.89 -14.85 -10.12
N ALA A 15 -6.72 -15.69 -9.50
CA ALA A 15 -7.10 -16.99 -10.07
C ALA A 15 -7.91 -16.81 -11.35
N GLU A 16 -8.82 -15.84 -11.40
CA GLU A 16 -9.61 -15.49 -12.59
C GLU A 16 -8.72 -15.09 -13.76
N VAL A 17 -7.79 -14.12 -13.55
CA VAL A 17 -6.89 -13.66 -14.60
C VAL A 17 -5.99 -14.78 -15.13
N LEU A 18 -5.49 -15.66 -14.24
CA LEU A 18 -4.66 -16.80 -14.64
C LEU A 18 -5.48 -17.85 -15.41
N ALA A 19 -6.71 -18.12 -14.97
CA ALA A 19 -7.61 -19.06 -15.65
C ALA A 19 -7.99 -18.56 -17.04
N ASP A 20 -8.37 -17.30 -17.20
CA ASP A 20 -8.69 -16.67 -18.49
C ASP A 20 -7.52 -16.69 -19.47
N ALA A 21 -6.30 -16.69 -18.93
CA ALA A 21 -5.07 -16.80 -19.72
C ALA A 21 -4.62 -18.26 -19.98
N GLY A 22 -5.37 -19.25 -19.50
CA GLY A 22 -5.05 -20.67 -19.66
C GLY A 22 -3.90 -21.19 -18.78
N VAL A 23 -3.50 -20.42 -17.74
CA VAL A 23 -2.51 -20.86 -16.75
C VAL A 23 -3.18 -21.77 -15.74
N GLN A 24 -2.68 -23.00 -15.59
CA GLN A 24 -3.35 -24.02 -14.78
C GLN A 24 -2.81 -24.07 -13.34
N PRO A 25 -3.67 -24.23 -12.32
CA PRO A 25 -3.21 -24.48 -10.98
C PRO A 25 -2.56 -25.87 -10.85
N THR A 26 -1.55 -25.99 -10.00
CA THR A 26 -1.03 -27.29 -9.56
C THR A 26 -1.26 -27.45 -8.07
N GLY A 27 -1.76 -28.63 -7.66
CA GLY A 27 -1.97 -28.98 -6.26
C GLY A 27 -0.70 -29.46 -5.55
N ASN A 28 0.39 -29.66 -6.26
CA ASN A 28 1.63 -30.21 -5.73
C ASN A 28 2.75 -29.16 -5.76
N ARG A 29 3.28 -28.79 -4.57
CA ARG A 29 4.42 -27.88 -4.42
C ARG A 29 5.70 -28.38 -5.12
N LEU A 30 5.87 -29.68 -5.21
CA LEU A 30 7.02 -30.33 -5.84
C LEU A 30 6.87 -30.47 -7.36
N ALA A 31 5.67 -30.23 -7.90
CA ALA A 31 5.45 -30.22 -9.34
C ALA A 31 6.14 -29.00 -9.98
N SER A 32 6.42 -29.12 -11.29
CA SER A 32 6.90 -27.96 -12.05
C SER A 32 5.84 -26.87 -12.10
N TRP A 33 6.21 -25.67 -11.69
CA TRP A 33 5.38 -24.46 -11.71
C TRP A 33 6.19 -23.31 -12.34
N ASP A 34 5.54 -22.32 -12.89
CA ASP A 34 6.13 -21.11 -13.44
C ASP A 34 5.94 -19.93 -12.47
N LEU A 35 4.89 -20.00 -11.61
CA LEU A 35 4.60 -19.04 -10.57
C LEU A 35 4.32 -19.74 -9.24
N TYR A 36 4.99 -19.30 -8.19
CA TYR A 36 4.73 -19.70 -6.81
C TYR A 36 4.07 -18.56 -6.03
N ILE A 37 2.89 -18.81 -5.46
CA ILE A 37 2.16 -17.86 -4.60
C ILE A 37 2.21 -18.40 -3.16
N PRO A 38 3.04 -17.83 -2.28
CA PRO A 38 3.17 -18.28 -0.90
C PRO A 38 1.96 -17.92 -0.05
N SER A 39 1.88 -18.50 1.14
CA SER A 39 0.93 -18.04 2.16
C SER A 39 1.35 -16.66 2.68
N TYR A 40 0.40 -15.74 2.75
CA TYR A 40 0.65 -14.47 3.43
C TYR A 40 0.48 -14.65 4.95
N GLY A 41 1.46 -14.19 5.73
CA GLY A 41 1.45 -14.27 7.19
C GLY A 41 2.84 -14.48 7.79
N GLY A 42 2.91 -14.89 9.07
CA GLY A 42 4.16 -15.01 9.82
C GLY A 42 5.18 -16.02 9.27
N GLY A 43 4.75 -16.98 8.44
CA GLY A 43 5.61 -17.97 7.81
C GLY A 43 6.14 -17.60 6.42
N PHE A 44 5.78 -16.44 5.89
CA PHE A 44 6.09 -16.02 4.52
C PHE A 44 7.59 -16.06 4.19
N SER A 45 8.43 -15.45 5.01
CA SER A 45 9.87 -15.40 4.76
C SER A 45 10.54 -16.78 4.86
N THR A 46 10.11 -17.59 5.83
CA THR A 46 10.59 -18.97 5.99
C THR A 46 10.15 -19.83 4.80
N GLU A 47 8.89 -19.73 4.40
CA GLU A 47 8.37 -20.47 3.25
C GLU A 47 9.14 -20.17 1.96
N ILE A 48 9.50 -18.91 1.73
CA ILE A 48 10.31 -18.52 0.57
C ILE A 48 11.76 -19.01 0.71
N ALA A 49 12.34 -18.93 1.90
CA ALA A 49 13.69 -19.41 2.16
C ALA A 49 13.84 -20.93 1.92
N ASP A 50 12.77 -21.68 2.20
CA ASP A 50 12.73 -23.13 2.00
C ASP A 50 12.33 -23.56 0.58
N LEU A 51 12.09 -22.60 -0.33
CA LEU A 51 11.82 -22.92 -1.72
C LEU A 51 13.11 -23.36 -2.42
N LEU A 52 13.00 -24.48 -3.14
CA LEU A 52 14.04 -25.01 -4.02
C LEU A 52 13.51 -24.99 -5.46
N PRO A 53 13.51 -23.83 -6.12
CA PRO A 53 13.07 -23.75 -7.51
C PRO A 53 13.96 -24.60 -8.41
N SER A 54 13.35 -25.33 -9.33
CA SER A 54 14.07 -26.21 -10.26
C SER A 54 14.63 -25.48 -11.49
N ARG A 55 14.16 -24.26 -11.76
CA ARG A 55 14.57 -23.41 -12.88
C ARG A 55 14.72 -21.97 -12.43
N SER A 56 15.63 -21.22 -13.04
CA SER A 56 15.93 -19.82 -12.71
C SER A 56 14.86 -18.82 -13.19
N ASP A 57 13.97 -19.24 -14.09
CA ASP A 57 12.88 -18.42 -14.66
C ASP A 57 11.57 -18.50 -13.89
N GLN A 58 11.52 -19.27 -12.80
CA GLN A 58 10.34 -19.44 -11.96
C GLN A 58 10.13 -18.24 -11.06
N TRP A 59 8.95 -17.61 -11.19
CA TRP A 59 8.58 -16.42 -10.40
C TRP A 59 8.05 -16.78 -9.03
N VAL A 60 8.40 -15.97 -8.03
CA VAL A 60 7.88 -16.07 -6.67
C VAL A 60 7.11 -14.79 -6.33
N ALA A 61 5.84 -14.95 -5.88
CA ALA A 61 5.00 -13.84 -5.48
C ALA A 61 5.29 -13.43 -4.04
N GLY A 62 6.32 -12.59 -3.86
CA GLY A 62 6.68 -12.02 -2.58
C GLY A 62 8.15 -11.63 -2.50
N ILE A 63 8.42 -10.49 -1.91
CA ILE A 63 9.78 -9.99 -1.68
C ILE A 63 10.03 -9.94 -0.17
N PRO A 64 10.92 -10.79 0.37
CA PRO A 64 11.35 -10.71 1.76
C PRO A 64 11.80 -9.30 2.14
N GLY A 65 11.47 -8.86 3.34
CA GLY A 65 11.74 -7.50 3.80
C GLY A 65 10.68 -6.47 3.41
N SER A 66 9.71 -6.78 2.53
CA SER A 66 8.63 -5.86 2.13
C SER A 66 7.73 -5.43 3.31
N TRP A 67 7.74 -6.19 4.42
CA TRP A 67 7.06 -5.81 5.64
C TRP A 67 7.51 -4.47 6.22
N ARG A 68 8.74 -4.03 5.91
CA ARG A 68 9.25 -2.70 6.30
C ARG A 68 8.49 -1.55 5.64
N LEU A 69 7.94 -1.79 4.45
CA LEU A 69 7.07 -0.84 3.76
C LEU A 69 5.62 -0.94 4.27
N THR A 70 5.17 -2.14 4.62
CA THR A 70 3.74 -2.43 4.81
C THR A 70 3.31 -2.46 6.27
N ASN A 71 4.25 -2.56 7.20
CA ASN A 71 3.98 -2.33 8.61
C ASN A 71 4.01 -0.81 8.89
N LYS A 72 2.90 -0.26 9.37
CA LYS A 72 2.70 1.17 9.60
C LYS A 72 3.78 1.79 10.48
N GLN A 73 4.21 1.05 11.50
CA GLN A 73 5.24 1.47 12.45
C GLN A 73 6.63 1.45 11.80
N MET A 74 6.97 0.35 11.11
CA MET A 74 8.29 0.21 10.48
C MET A 74 8.52 1.18 9.33
N LEU A 75 7.46 1.51 8.60
CA LEU A 75 7.52 2.56 7.59
C LEU A 75 7.91 3.91 8.21
N TRP A 76 7.26 4.30 9.30
CA TRP A 76 7.56 5.55 10.00
C TRP A 76 8.98 5.56 10.59
N ILE A 77 9.40 4.48 11.27
CA ILE A 77 10.75 4.33 11.82
C ILE A 77 11.79 4.45 10.70
N GLY A 78 11.57 3.76 9.56
CA GLY A 78 12.47 3.81 8.41
C GLY A 78 12.61 5.22 7.82
N LEU A 79 11.51 5.95 7.71
CA LEU A 79 11.52 7.34 7.24
C LEU A 79 12.27 8.26 8.22
N CYS A 80 12.04 8.12 9.52
CA CYS A 80 12.73 8.89 10.53
C CYS A 80 14.25 8.62 10.56
N ALA A 81 14.63 7.35 10.40
CA ALA A 81 16.04 6.97 10.33
C ALA A 81 16.75 7.53 9.08
N ALA A 82 16.06 7.55 7.94
CA ALA A 82 16.64 8.04 6.68
C ALA A 82 16.68 9.56 6.58
N TYR A 83 15.67 10.27 7.12
CA TYR A 83 15.48 11.71 6.83
C TYR A 83 15.33 12.59 8.06
N GLY A 84 15.27 12.02 9.26
CA GLY A 84 14.88 12.73 10.47
C GLY A 84 13.36 12.97 10.52
N ARG A 85 12.83 13.17 11.74
CA ARG A 85 11.39 13.26 12.01
C ARG A 85 10.68 14.36 11.20
N GLN A 86 11.29 15.56 11.14
CA GLN A 86 10.68 16.70 10.45
C GLN A 86 10.46 16.44 8.95
N ARG A 87 11.46 15.86 8.26
CA ARG A 87 11.33 15.52 6.83
C ARG A 87 10.44 14.29 6.62
N ALA A 88 10.47 13.31 7.52
CA ALA A 88 9.58 12.17 7.50
C ALA A 88 8.11 12.60 7.54
N ALA A 89 7.75 13.62 8.35
CA ALA A 89 6.40 14.18 8.44
C ALA A 89 5.91 14.87 7.15
N GLN A 90 6.82 15.18 6.22
CA GLN A 90 6.46 15.67 4.89
C GLN A 90 6.13 14.53 3.92
N LEU A 91 6.56 13.31 4.20
CA LEU A 91 6.36 12.12 3.36
C LEU A 91 5.20 11.24 3.82
N SER A 92 4.98 11.17 5.14
CA SER A 92 3.89 10.44 5.80
C SER A 92 3.39 11.24 6.99
N PRO A 93 2.12 11.14 7.41
CA PRO A 93 1.65 11.84 8.60
C PRO A 93 2.48 11.45 9.82
N GLU A 94 2.82 12.44 10.64
CA GLU A 94 3.63 12.25 11.83
C GLU A 94 3.03 11.19 12.75
N SER A 95 3.88 10.28 13.22
CA SER A 95 3.44 9.13 13.98
C SER A 95 4.35 8.88 15.19
N TRP A 96 3.82 8.18 16.20
CA TRP A 96 4.52 7.83 17.43
C TRP A 96 4.24 6.36 17.78
N TRP A 97 5.28 5.65 18.11
CA TRP A 97 5.19 4.29 18.62
C TRP A 97 4.94 4.33 20.13
N LEU A 98 3.71 4.03 20.52
CA LEU A 98 3.27 4.21 21.91
C LEU A 98 3.91 3.26 22.91
N GLU A 99 4.47 2.14 22.48
CA GLU A 99 5.23 1.22 23.33
C GLU A 99 6.66 1.71 23.60
N ALA A 100 7.19 2.61 22.76
CA ALA A 100 8.53 3.16 22.95
C ALA A 100 8.48 4.39 23.87
N ALA A 101 9.21 4.35 24.99
CA ALA A 101 9.24 5.43 25.96
C ALA A 101 9.67 6.77 25.34
N ARG A 102 10.65 6.72 24.41
CA ARG A 102 11.13 7.91 23.69
C ARG A 102 10.03 8.57 22.85
N ASP A 103 9.24 7.75 22.14
CA ASP A 103 8.17 8.27 21.29
C ASP A 103 6.99 8.79 22.11
N ARG A 104 6.66 8.15 23.25
CA ARG A 104 5.68 8.69 24.19
C ARG A 104 6.12 10.05 24.75
N ALA A 105 7.36 10.19 25.17
CA ALA A 105 7.89 11.47 25.65
C ALA A 105 7.79 12.55 24.55
N ALA A 106 8.19 12.22 23.32
CA ALA A 106 8.09 13.13 22.17
C ALA A 106 6.62 13.50 21.84
N LEU A 107 5.68 12.56 22.00
CA LEU A 107 4.25 12.82 21.81
C LEU A 107 3.73 13.82 22.86
N VAL A 108 4.10 13.64 24.12
CA VAL A 108 3.73 14.57 25.23
C VAL A 108 4.30 15.96 24.96
N GLU A 109 5.56 16.07 24.57
CA GLU A 109 6.22 17.34 24.26
C GLU A 109 5.57 18.06 23.06
N GLN A 110 5.16 17.31 22.04
CA GLN A 110 4.65 17.84 20.76
C GLN A 110 3.12 17.94 20.72
N HIS A 111 2.43 17.41 21.72
CA HIS A 111 0.98 17.55 21.82
C HIS A 111 0.62 19.03 22.01
N ARG A 112 -0.42 19.46 21.30
CA ARG A 112 -0.97 20.82 21.42
C ARG A 112 -2.48 20.68 21.52
N GLU A 113 -3.10 21.58 22.25
CA GLU A 113 -4.56 21.70 22.28
C GLU A 113 -5.11 21.86 20.85
N GLY A 114 -6.20 21.15 20.55
CA GLY A 114 -6.75 21.08 19.20
C GLY A 114 -6.03 20.13 18.23
N SER A 115 -4.96 19.46 18.66
CA SER A 115 -4.34 18.39 17.86
C SER A 115 -5.22 17.15 17.86
N HIS A 116 -5.46 16.58 16.69
CA HIS A 116 -6.25 15.35 16.51
C HIS A 116 -5.38 14.21 16.05
N TYR A 117 -5.70 13.00 16.50
CA TYR A 117 -4.94 11.81 16.25
C TYR A 117 -5.85 10.65 15.88
N ILE A 118 -5.26 9.70 15.15
CA ILE A 118 -5.85 8.39 14.93
C ILE A 118 -4.93 7.35 15.58
N LEU A 119 -5.48 6.62 16.54
CA LEU A 119 -4.86 5.45 17.12
C LEU A 119 -5.04 4.26 16.18
N LYS A 120 -3.99 3.47 16.01
CA LYS A 120 -3.98 2.31 15.13
C LYS A 120 -3.48 1.07 15.85
N ASN A 121 -4.26 -0.01 15.75
CA ASN A 121 -3.77 -1.35 16.05
C ASN A 121 -3.08 -1.90 14.78
N PRO A 122 -1.80 -2.26 14.83
CA PRO A 122 -1.06 -2.70 13.64
C PRO A 122 -1.49 -4.06 13.09
N ILE A 123 -2.13 -4.89 13.93
CA ILE A 123 -2.56 -6.25 13.59
C ILE A 123 -3.94 -6.24 12.96
N LEU A 124 -4.83 -5.36 13.44
CA LEU A 124 -6.20 -5.30 12.95
C LEU A 124 -6.28 -4.59 11.60
N GLN A 125 -7.04 -5.20 10.70
CA GLN A 125 -7.28 -4.72 9.34
C GLN A 125 -8.72 -4.17 9.22
N ARG A 126 -9.03 -3.53 8.11
CA ARG A 126 -10.38 -3.08 7.76
C ARG A 126 -11.02 -2.15 8.78
N ARG A 127 -10.21 -1.25 9.39
CA ARG A 127 -10.64 -0.21 10.35
C ARG A 127 -11.06 -0.67 11.73
N THR A 128 -11.18 -1.97 12.00
CA THR A 128 -11.56 -2.45 13.33
C THR A 128 -10.56 -2.06 14.42
N GLY A 129 -9.38 -1.59 14.05
CA GLY A 129 -8.35 -1.11 14.96
C GLY A 129 -8.04 0.39 14.83
N LEU A 130 -9.03 1.22 14.51
CA LEU A 130 -8.86 2.67 14.41
C LEU A 130 -9.71 3.38 15.46
N ARG A 131 -9.13 4.38 16.15
CA ARG A 131 -9.82 5.25 17.10
C ARG A 131 -9.35 6.69 16.92
N LEU A 132 -10.29 7.61 16.75
CA LEU A 132 -10.02 9.04 16.73
C LEU A 132 -9.97 9.57 18.16
N THR A 133 -9.06 10.50 18.44
CA THR A 133 -8.96 11.18 19.73
C THR A 133 -8.18 12.50 19.63
N GLN A 134 -8.46 13.42 20.51
CA GLN A 134 -7.66 14.62 20.78
C GLN A 134 -7.08 14.61 22.20
N ASP A 135 -7.45 13.61 23.00
CA ASP A 135 -7.09 13.51 24.40
C ASP A 135 -5.74 12.78 24.56
N LEU A 136 -4.79 13.45 25.20
CA LEU A 136 -3.46 12.91 25.48
C LEU A 136 -3.54 11.69 26.41
N SER A 137 -4.46 11.69 27.39
CA SER A 137 -4.62 10.55 28.30
C SER A 137 -5.04 9.28 27.55
N VAL A 138 -5.95 9.41 26.59
CA VAL A 138 -6.40 8.33 25.72
C VAL A 138 -5.26 7.81 24.83
N LEU A 139 -4.40 8.73 24.31
CA LEU A 139 -3.24 8.36 23.54
C LEU A 139 -2.25 7.54 24.37
N LEU A 140 -1.96 7.96 25.59
CA LEU A 140 -1.00 7.30 26.48
C LEU A 140 -1.49 5.94 27.00
N ALA A 141 -2.81 5.79 27.18
CA ALA A 141 -3.46 4.52 27.53
C ALA A 141 -3.68 3.60 26.33
N GLY A 142 -3.34 4.04 25.12
CA GLY A 142 -3.51 3.27 23.89
C GLY A 142 -2.92 1.85 23.90
N PRO A 143 -1.68 1.62 24.38
CA PRO A 143 -1.08 0.31 24.42
C PRO A 143 -1.89 -0.73 25.22
N GLU A 144 -2.47 -0.34 26.33
CA GLU A 144 -3.33 -1.20 27.17
C GLU A 144 -4.59 -1.67 26.44
N GLN A 145 -5.01 -0.90 25.43
CA GLN A 145 -6.17 -1.17 24.58
C GLN A 145 -5.77 -1.78 23.22
N GLY A 146 -4.49 -2.15 23.04
CA GLY A 146 -3.97 -2.75 21.82
C GLY A 146 -3.64 -1.77 20.69
N TYR A 147 -3.67 -0.46 20.94
CA TYR A 147 -3.23 0.55 19.99
C TYR A 147 -1.76 0.87 20.20
N THR A 148 -0.91 0.49 19.29
CA THR A 148 0.53 0.71 19.43
C THR A 148 1.06 1.90 18.62
N LEU A 149 0.25 2.47 17.74
CA LEU A 149 0.63 3.61 16.91
C LEU A 149 -0.39 4.75 17.04
N ALA A 150 0.09 5.95 17.40
CA ALA A 150 -0.65 7.19 17.23
C ALA A 150 -0.16 7.89 15.95
N GLN A 151 -1.07 8.40 15.14
CA GLN A 151 -0.75 9.19 13.96
C GLN A 151 -1.53 10.50 13.97
N ARG A 152 -0.86 11.61 13.67
CA ARG A 152 -1.48 12.93 13.61
C ARG A 152 -2.46 13.00 12.44
N LEU A 153 -3.67 13.45 12.68
CA LEU A 153 -4.62 13.79 11.61
C LEU A 153 -4.18 15.08 10.91
N LEU A 154 -4.32 15.09 9.61
CA LEU A 154 -4.02 16.26 8.78
C LEU A 154 -5.32 17.05 8.60
N PRO A 155 -5.41 18.29 9.10
CA PRO A 155 -6.64 19.08 8.99
C PRO A 155 -6.87 19.60 7.57
N GLU A 156 -5.82 20.02 6.89
CA GLU A 156 -5.86 20.72 5.59
C GLU A 156 -5.82 19.78 4.38
N LEU A 157 -6.64 18.72 4.41
CA LEU A 157 -6.75 17.82 3.27
C LEU A 157 -7.69 18.41 2.21
N MET A 158 -7.35 18.16 0.97
CA MET A 158 -8.24 18.43 -0.14
C MET A 158 -9.52 17.62 0.00
N LEU A 159 -10.65 18.23 -0.33
CA LEU A 159 -11.95 17.60 -0.39
C LEU A 159 -12.43 17.47 -1.83
N LEU A 160 -13.13 16.38 -2.13
CA LEU A 160 -13.85 16.17 -3.38
C LEU A 160 -15.35 16.21 -3.03
N HIS A 161 -16.08 17.17 -3.59
CA HIS A 161 -17.51 17.38 -3.27
C HIS A 161 -17.79 17.33 -1.75
N ARG A 162 -16.94 18.01 -0.98
CA ARG A 162 -16.94 18.05 0.50
C ARG A 162 -16.51 16.73 1.19
N HIS A 163 -16.18 15.65 0.46
CA HIS A 163 -15.70 14.40 1.06
C HIS A 163 -14.19 14.37 1.16
N ARG A 164 -13.64 13.87 2.27
CA ARG A 164 -12.26 13.45 2.37
C ARG A 164 -12.04 12.24 1.48
N PHE A 165 -10.86 12.11 0.92
CA PHE A 165 -10.52 10.99 0.05
C PHE A 165 -9.06 10.58 0.18
N ASN A 166 -8.78 9.37 -0.23
CA ASN A 166 -7.44 8.84 -0.47
C ASN A 166 -7.34 8.30 -1.90
N LEU A 167 -6.17 8.40 -2.48
CA LEU A 167 -5.86 7.69 -3.71
C LEU A 167 -5.27 6.33 -3.37
N ARG A 168 -5.90 5.23 -3.78
CA ARG A 168 -5.36 3.88 -3.74
C ARG A 168 -4.60 3.62 -5.02
N LEU A 169 -3.28 3.56 -4.92
CA LEU A 169 -2.37 3.27 -6.01
C LEU A 169 -1.86 1.83 -5.91
N TYR A 170 -1.35 1.30 -7.02
CA TYR A 170 -0.79 -0.04 -7.09
C TYR A 170 0.67 0.05 -7.49
N LEU A 171 1.55 -0.38 -6.58
CA LEU A 171 2.99 -0.36 -6.72
C LEU A 171 3.50 -1.80 -6.86
N LEU A 172 4.17 -2.08 -7.94
CA LEU A 172 4.81 -3.36 -8.18
C LEU A 172 6.31 -3.24 -7.88
N LEU A 173 6.79 -4.12 -7.03
CA LEU A 173 8.20 -4.38 -6.82
C LEU A 173 8.56 -5.61 -7.64
N THR A 174 9.64 -5.55 -8.38
CA THR A 174 10.23 -6.72 -9.05
C THR A 174 11.68 -6.88 -8.64
N ARG A 175 12.11 -8.12 -8.47
CA ARG A 175 13.50 -8.46 -8.31
C ARG A 175 13.86 -9.51 -9.33
N GLN A 176 14.84 -9.19 -10.17
CA GLN A 176 15.36 -10.09 -11.19
C GLN A 176 16.84 -9.77 -11.40
N ASP A 177 17.69 -10.79 -11.59
CA ASP A 177 19.13 -10.66 -11.81
C ASP A 177 19.84 -9.75 -10.78
N GLY A 178 19.44 -9.89 -9.51
CA GLY A 178 19.96 -9.08 -8.40
C GLY A 178 19.45 -7.63 -8.36
N ARG A 179 18.65 -7.20 -9.32
CA ARG A 179 18.12 -5.83 -9.42
C ARG A 179 16.74 -5.74 -8.82
N LEU A 180 16.55 -4.80 -7.90
CA LEU A 180 15.26 -4.43 -7.32
C LEU A 180 14.74 -3.20 -8.05
N GLU A 181 13.59 -3.31 -8.67
CA GLU A 181 12.94 -2.25 -9.43
C GLU A 181 11.53 -1.96 -8.91
N PHE A 182 11.04 -0.75 -9.16
CA PHE A 182 9.78 -0.24 -8.67
C PHE A 182 8.95 0.33 -9.81
N TRP A 183 7.68 -0.10 -9.89
CA TRP A 183 6.79 0.21 -10.99
C TRP A 183 5.44 0.65 -10.46
N LEU A 184 5.00 1.84 -10.85
CA LEU A 184 3.70 2.37 -10.46
C LEU A 184 2.69 2.16 -11.57
N HIS A 185 1.55 1.56 -11.23
CA HIS A 185 0.47 1.39 -12.19
C HIS A 185 -0.22 2.73 -12.49
N ARG A 186 -0.52 3.00 -13.76
CA ARG A 186 -1.15 4.25 -14.22
C ARG A 186 -2.61 4.37 -13.76
N ARG A 187 -3.26 3.24 -13.45
CA ARG A 187 -4.61 3.19 -12.91
C ARG A 187 -4.55 3.07 -11.40
N GLY A 188 -5.56 3.66 -10.74
CA GLY A 188 -5.77 3.57 -9.31
C GLY A 188 -7.21 3.90 -8.96
N ARG A 189 -7.55 3.83 -7.70
CA ARG A 189 -8.87 4.22 -7.19
C ARG A 189 -8.81 5.54 -6.46
N CYS A 190 -9.91 6.28 -6.52
CA CYS A 190 -10.25 7.30 -5.53
C CYS A 190 -11.19 6.66 -4.50
N VAL A 191 -10.87 6.80 -3.22
CA VAL A 191 -11.62 6.19 -2.11
C VAL A 191 -12.04 7.31 -1.17
N CYS A 192 -13.32 7.66 -1.22
CA CYS A 192 -13.88 8.76 -0.44
C CYS A 192 -14.37 8.31 0.93
N ALA A 193 -14.42 9.22 1.87
CA ALA A 193 -15.14 9.04 3.14
C ALA A 193 -16.65 8.96 2.85
N PRO A 194 -17.42 8.16 3.63
CA PRO A 194 -18.85 7.97 3.37
C PRO A 194 -19.68 9.25 3.55
N ALA A 195 -19.35 10.04 4.56
CA ALA A 195 -20.04 11.29 4.87
C ALA A 195 -19.26 12.52 4.39
N PRO A 196 -19.93 13.61 4.01
CA PRO A 196 -19.29 14.89 3.77
C PRO A 196 -18.62 15.41 5.03
N PHE A 197 -17.44 16.01 4.88
CA PHE A 197 -16.68 16.58 5.99
C PHE A 197 -17.28 17.93 6.44
N SER A 198 -17.69 17.99 7.69
CA SER A 198 -18.30 19.17 8.33
C SER A 198 -17.28 20.11 8.99
N GLY A 199 -16.01 19.70 9.08
CA GLY A 199 -14.99 20.35 9.90
C GLY A 199 -14.66 19.56 11.17
N ASP A 200 -15.51 18.63 11.58
CA ASP A 200 -15.28 17.78 12.74
C ASP A 200 -14.32 16.62 12.41
N LEU A 201 -13.12 16.68 13.00
CA LEU A 201 -12.10 15.64 12.87
C LEU A 201 -12.36 14.41 13.74
N MET A 202 -13.38 14.43 14.57
CA MET A 202 -13.81 13.29 15.40
C MET A 202 -14.91 12.47 14.73
N ASP A 203 -15.53 12.95 13.65
CA ASP A 203 -16.49 12.19 12.87
C ASP A 203 -15.77 11.14 11.99
N ALA A 204 -15.80 9.89 12.43
CA ALA A 204 -15.14 8.79 11.72
C ALA A 204 -15.71 8.54 10.31
N GLU A 205 -17.00 8.77 10.08
CA GLU A 205 -17.64 8.58 8.78
C GLU A 205 -17.22 9.67 7.77
N ALA A 206 -16.86 10.85 8.26
CA ALA A 206 -16.38 11.94 7.43
C ALA A 206 -14.84 11.99 7.29
N VAL A 207 -14.10 11.37 8.21
CA VAL A 207 -12.63 11.42 8.26
C VAL A 207 -11.98 10.20 7.63
N ILE A 208 -12.56 9.00 7.82
CA ILE A 208 -11.95 7.76 7.39
C ILE A 208 -12.56 7.29 6.06
N SER A 209 -11.77 7.35 4.98
CA SER A 209 -12.19 6.88 3.66
C SER A 209 -12.44 5.37 3.61
N ARG A 210 -13.42 4.90 2.84
CA ARG A 210 -13.71 3.47 2.65
C ARG A 210 -14.17 3.14 1.23
N SER A 211 -13.79 1.96 0.75
CA SER A 211 -14.38 1.41 -0.47
C SER A 211 -15.85 1.13 -0.23
N VAL A 212 -16.69 1.76 -1.01
CA VAL A 212 -18.14 1.52 -1.00
C VAL A 212 -18.42 0.43 -2.04
N GLY A 213 -19.26 -0.54 -1.66
CA GLY A 213 -19.66 -1.66 -2.55
C GLY A 213 -20.75 -1.27 -3.55
N SER A 214 -20.65 -0.10 -4.17
CA SER A 214 -21.64 0.39 -5.12
C SER A 214 -20.97 0.91 -6.38
N ASP A 215 -21.56 0.63 -7.54
CA ASP A 215 -21.22 1.28 -8.82
C ASP A 215 -21.67 2.74 -8.84
N VAL A 216 -22.64 3.09 -7.98
CA VAL A 216 -23.15 4.43 -7.80
C VAL A 216 -22.49 5.02 -6.56
N LEU A 217 -21.49 5.87 -6.77
CA LEU A 217 -20.98 6.75 -5.74
C LEU A 217 -21.96 7.90 -5.55
N ALA A 218 -21.93 8.58 -4.40
CA ALA A 218 -22.66 9.83 -4.25
C ALA A 218 -22.36 10.74 -5.46
N ASP A 219 -23.38 11.45 -5.96
CA ASP A 219 -23.34 12.18 -7.21
C ASP A 219 -22.05 13.02 -7.38
N GLY A 220 -21.35 12.76 -8.45
CA GLY A 220 -20.14 13.50 -8.83
C GLY A 220 -18.83 13.08 -8.16
N LEU A 221 -18.82 12.10 -7.24
CA LEU A 221 -17.57 11.63 -6.63
C LEU A 221 -16.76 10.79 -7.64
N PRO A 222 -15.45 11.08 -7.81
CA PRO A 222 -14.61 10.31 -8.71
C PRO A 222 -14.36 8.90 -8.14
N PHE A 223 -14.41 7.92 -9.03
CA PHE A 223 -14.13 6.52 -8.69
C PHE A 223 -12.65 6.15 -8.91
N SER A 224 -12.07 6.62 -10.00
CA SER A 224 -10.74 6.27 -10.44
C SER A 224 -9.73 7.39 -10.20
N LEU A 225 -8.45 7.03 -10.24
CA LEU A 225 -7.36 8.01 -10.25
C LEU A 225 -7.50 8.99 -11.41
N SER A 226 -7.85 8.51 -12.62
CA SER A 226 -8.01 9.36 -13.80
C SER A 226 -9.11 10.40 -13.63
N GLU A 227 -10.22 10.02 -13.00
CA GLU A 227 -11.29 10.99 -12.70
C GLU A 227 -10.84 11.96 -11.60
N ALA A 228 -10.22 11.48 -10.53
CA ALA A 228 -9.76 12.32 -9.42
C ALA A 228 -8.71 13.37 -9.87
N VAL A 229 -7.85 13.02 -10.83
CA VAL A 229 -6.78 13.91 -11.33
C VAL A 229 -7.34 15.24 -11.85
N HIS A 230 -8.53 15.26 -12.46
CA HIS A 230 -9.14 16.49 -12.97
C HIS A 230 -9.52 17.49 -11.86
N HIS A 231 -9.66 17.01 -10.62
CA HIS A 231 -9.98 17.86 -9.47
C HIS A 231 -8.73 18.28 -8.68
N LEU A 232 -7.55 17.70 -8.96
CA LEU A 232 -6.34 17.99 -8.18
C LEU A 232 -5.84 19.44 -8.43
N PRO A 233 -5.30 20.11 -7.39
CA PRO A 233 -4.65 21.39 -7.59
C PRO A 233 -3.37 21.19 -8.42
N ARG A 234 -3.27 21.89 -9.54
CA ARG A 234 -2.12 21.77 -10.48
C ARG A 234 -1.77 20.29 -10.75
N PRO A 235 -2.61 19.54 -11.49
CA PRO A 235 -2.55 18.08 -11.55
C PRO A 235 -1.15 17.52 -11.87
N GLN A 236 -0.46 18.11 -12.86
CA GLN A 236 0.88 17.67 -13.28
C GLN A 236 1.92 17.83 -12.16
N ILE A 237 1.88 18.95 -11.43
CA ILE A 237 2.77 19.20 -10.30
C ILE A 237 2.46 18.26 -9.13
N THR A 238 1.17 18.04 -8.85
CA THR A 238 0.75 17.11 -7.78
C THR A 238 1.16 15.69 -8.10
N LEU A 239 1.02 15.23 -9.34
CA LEU A 239 1.49 13.91 -9.77
C LEU A 239 3.02 13.79 -9.73
N ALA A 240 3.77 14.81 -10.10
CA ALA A 240 5.23 14.83 -9.98
C ALA A 240 5.68 14.80 -8.50
N ARG A 241 4.96 15.49 -7.61
CA ARG A 241 5.18 15.38 -6.15
C ARG A 241 4.89 14.00 -5.62
N LEU A 242 3.82 13.36 -6.11
CA LEU A 242 3.49 11.96 -5.78
C LEU A 242 4.66 11.04 -6.11
N ASP A 243 5.22 11.13 -7.31
CA ASP A 243 6.38 10.35 -7.71
C ASP A 243 7.59 10.62 -6.81
N THR A 244 7.86 11.88 -6.51
CA THR A 244 8.95 12.29 -5.62
C THR A 244 8.79 11.69 -4.22
N VAL A 245 7.58 11.74 -3.65
CA VAL A 245 7.29 11.18 -2.32
C VAL A 245 7.44 9.66 -2.35
N LEU A 246 6.89 8.99 -3.35
CA LEU A 246 7.05 7.53 -3.51
C LEU A 246 8.52 7.14 -3.63
N CYS A 247 9.29 7.80 -4.48
CA CYS A 247 10.71 7.51 -4.66
C CYS A 247 11.50 7.69 -3.34
N ARG A 248 11.24 8.74 -2.57
CA ARG A 248 11.89 8.97 -1.28
C ARG A 248 11.53 7.88 -0.26
N VAL A 249 10.27 7.50 -0.17
CA VAL A 249 9.82 6.43 0.74
C VAL A 249 10.46 5.09 0.36
N LEU A 250 10.48 4.75 -0.93
CA LEU A 250 11.10 3.52 -1.42
C LEU A 250 12.60 3.50 -1.19
N MET A 251 13.26 4.64 -1.35
CA MET A 251 14.70 4.77 -1.09
C MET A 251 15.05 4.55 0.39
N ALA A 252 14.25 5.11 1.32
CA ALA A 252 14.44 4.88 2.75
C ALA A 252 14.36 3.41 3.14
N CYS A 253 13.49 2.62 2.48
CA CYS A 253 13.27 1.21 2.78
C CYS A 253 14.13 0.25 1.96
N ARG A 254 14.76 0.70 0.87
CA ARG A 254 15.52 -0.12 -0.07
C ARG A 254 16.62 -0.99 0.57
N PRO A 255 17.44 -0.49 1.51
CA PRO A 255 18.46 -1.32 2.16
C PRO A 255 17.88 -2.55 2.85
N GLY A 256 16.75 -2.40 3.54
CA GLY A 256 16.06 -3.50 4.21
C GLY A 256 15.42 -4.53 3.26
N LEU A 257 15.01 -4.09 2.06
CA LEU A 257 14.51 -4.98 1.00
C LEU A 257 15.67 -5.78 0.36
N GLN A 258 16.83 -5.17 0.23
CA GLN A 258 18.01 -5.82 -0.36
C GLN A 258 18.64 -6.84 0.58
N SER A 259 18.77 -6.50 1.88
CA SER A 259 19.41 -7.36 2.88
C SER A 259 18.58 -8.59 3.26
N ALA A 260 17.27 -8.54 3.09
CA ALA A 260 16.37 -9.65 3.45
C ALA A 260 16.23 -10.71 2.34
N TRP A 261 16.91 -10.55 1.21
CA TRP A 261 16.79 -11.47 0.08
C TRP A 261 17.49 -12.81 0.34
N CYS A 262 16.75 -13.91 0.12
CA CYS A 262 17.21 -15.28 0.39
C CYS A 262 17.23 -16.21 -0.84
N LEU A 263 16.59 -15.80 -1.95
CA LEU A 263 16.62 -16.58 -3.20
C LEU A 263 17.74 -16.04 -4.10
N SER A 264 18.67 -16.88 -4.51
CA SER A 264 19.89 -16.45 -5.22
C SER A 264 19.65 -15.97 -6.64
N SER A 265 18.81 -16.64 -7.43
CA SER A 265 18.67 -16.39 -8.86
C SER A 265 17.22 -16.20 -9.33
N ASN A 266 16.24 -16.70 -8.60
CA ASN A 266 14.86 -16.66 -9.06
C ASN A 266 14.25 -15.26 -9.01
N PRO A 267 13.48 -14.90 -10.06
CA PRO A 267 12.77 -13.64 -10.07
C PRO A 267 11.62 -13.65 -9.06
N ALA A 268 11.36 -12.48 -8.48
CA ALA A 268 10.27 -12.31 -7.54
C ALA A 268 9.54 -10.99 -7.77
N TYR A 269 8.28 -10.95 -7.38
CA TYR A 269 7.49 -9.73 -7.40
C TYR A 269 6.64 -9.56 -6.14
N GLN A 270 6.29 -8.32 -5.84
CA GLN A 270 5.33 -7.98 -4.79
C GLN A 270 4.44 -6.84 -5.27
N LEU A 271 3.14 -7.08 -5.33
CA LEU A 271 2.16 -6.01 -5.57
C LEU A 271 1.76 -5.40 -4.24
N LEU A 272 1.87 -4.08 -4.12
CA LEU A 272 1.48 -3.30 -2.95
C LEU A 272 0.31 -2.37 -3.30
N GLY A 273 -0.59 -2.18 -2.35
CA GLY A 273 -1.54 -1.08 -2.36
C GLY A 273 -0.98 0.10 -1.58
N VAL A 274 -0.96 1.29 -2.16
CA VAL A 274 -0.45 2.51 -1.53
C VAL A 274 -1.60 3.49 -1.33
N ASP A 275 -1.86 3.90 -0.10
CA ASP A 275 -2.84 4.91 0.23
C ASP A 275 -2.18 6.27 0.38
N VAL A 276 -2.63 7.21 -0.43
CA VAL A 276 -2.05 8.54 -0.54
C VAL A 276 -3.12 9.58 -0.26
N THR A 277 -2.77 10.59 0.53
CA THR A 277 -3.61 11.78 0.74
C THR A 277 -2.98 13.02 0.12
N ILE A 278 -3.81 13.98 -0.24
CA ILE A 278 -3.42 15.23 -0.90
C ILE A 278 -3.96 16.41 -0.09
N SER A 279 -3.13 17.41 0.14
CA SER A 279 -3.54 18.65 0.80
C SER A 279 -4.14 19.64 -0.21
N ASN A 280 -4.81 20.67 0.29
CA ASN A 280 -5.37 21.78 -0.51
C ASN A 280 -4.33 22.47 -1.40
N THR A 281 -3.04 22.42 -1.02
CA THR A 281 -1.93 23.01 -1.78
C THR A 281 -1.25 22.02 -2.73
N GLY A 282 -1.79 20.80 -2.87
CA GLY A 282 -1.19 19.73 -3.66
C GLY A 282 0.02 19.06 -2.98
N GLY A 283 0.16 19.20 -1.67
CA GLY A 283 1.12 18.41 -0.88
C GLY A 283 0.66 16.97 -0.81
N VAL A 284 1.58 16.03 -0.97
CA VAL A 284 1.31 14.58 -1.02
C VAL A 284 1.92 13.89 0.18
N ARG A 285 1.16 12.98 0.83
CA ARG A 285 1.69 12.10 1.89
C ARG A 285 1.17 10.68 1.73
N ILE A 286 2.02 9.71 2.02
CA ILE A 286 1.66 8.29 2.06
C ILE A 286 1.12 7.98 3.45
N ILE A 287 -0.13 7.51 3.51
CA ILE A 287 -0.78 7.11 4.77
C ILE A 287 -0.34 5.72 5.19
N GLU A 288 -0.34 4.78 4.24
CA GLU A 288 0.05 3.40 4.46
C GLU A 288 0.35 2.68 3.14
N MET A 289 1.07 1.57 3.25
CA MET A 289 1.24 0.60 2.18
C MET A 289 0.76 -0.77 2.67
N ASN A 290 0.09 -1.53 1.81
CA ASN A 290 -0.48 -2.83 2.12
C ASN A 290 0.21 -3.92 1.29
N ALA A 291 0.70 -4.99 1.93
CA ALA A 291 1.44 -6.09 1.29
C ALA A 291 0.60 -6.89 0.28
N GLY A 292 -0.71 -6.96 0.52
CA GLY A 292 -1.70 -7.55 -0.39
C GLY A 292 -2.85 -6.57 -0.53
N PRO A 293 -2.91 -5.78 -1.60
CA PRO A 293 -4.06 -4.90 -1.83
C PRO A 293 -5.33 -5.74 -1.90
N ASP A 294 -6.43 -5.21 -1.36
CA ASP A 294 -7.72 -5.89 -1.50
C ASP A 294 -8.14 -5.91 -2.98
N LEU A 295 -7.90 -7.05 -3.62
CA LEU A 295 -8.24 -7.28 -5.01
C LEU A 295 -9.66 -7.83 -5.20
N ARG A 296 -10.43 -8.06 -4.13
CA ARG A 296 -11.84 -8.44 -4.26
C ARG A 296 -12.61 -7.29 -4.87
N PRO A 297 -13.38 -7.53 -5.93
CA PRO A 297 -14.21 -6.49 -6.52
C PRO A 297 -15.35 -6.12 -5.57
N HIS A 298 -15.62 -4.82 -5.46
CA HIS A 298 -16.76 -4.30 -4.72
C HIS A 298 -17.93 -3.93 -5.64
N CYS A 299 -17.65 -3.74 -6.93
CA CYS A 299 -18.61 -3.39 -7.97
C CYS A 299 -18.01 -3.72 -9.35
N SER A 300 -18.77 -3.60 -10.44
CA SER A 300 -18.33 -3.95 -11.80
C SER A 300 -17.15 -3.08 -12.28
N ARG A 301 -17.17 -1.77 -11.98
CA ARG A 301 -16.07 -0.85 -12.30
C ARG A 301 -14.79 -1.22 -11.55
N ASP A 302 -14.92 -1.62 -10.29
CA ASP A 302 -13.79 -2.06 -9.45
C ASP A 302 -13.21 -3.39 -9.95
N HIS A 303 -14.09 -4.31 -10.41
CA HIS A 303 -13.69 -5.55 -11.05
C HIS A 303 -12.82 -5.26 -12.28
N ALA A 304 -13.33 -4.48 -13.22
CA ALA A 304 -12.62 -4.16 -14.47
C ALA A 304 -11.26 -3.50 -14.21
N LEU A 305 -11.19 -2.62 -13.19
CA LEU A 305 -9.94 -1.95 -12.81
C LEU A 305 -8.94 -2.95 -12.24
N LYS A 306 -9.34 -3.77 -11.26
CA LYS A 306 -8.47 -4.74 -10.57
C LYS A 306 -8.04 -5.87 -11.49
N TYR A 307 -8.96 -6.39 -12.31
CA TYR A 307 -8.67 -7.37 -13.34
C TYR A 307 -7.56 -6.86 -14.27
N ARG A 308 -7.68 -5.61 -14.74
CA ARG A 308 -6.66 -5.02 -15.61
C ARG A 308 -5.31 -4.87 -14.92
N ILE A 309 -5.26 -4.46 -13.65
CA ILE A 309 -4.03 -4.31 -12.89
C ILE A 309 -3.32 -5.66 -12.71
N VAL A 310 -4.06 -6.71 -12.36
CA VAL A 310 -3.51 -8.06 -12.18
C VAL A 310 -3.04 -8.65 -13.51
N ARG A 311 -3.78 -8.42 -14.59
CA ARG A 311 -3.37 -8.84 -15.93
C ARG A 311 -2.10 -8.11 -16.38
N ASP A 312 -2.03 -6.77 -16.22
CA ASP A 312 -0.85 -5.98 -16.51
C ASP A 312 0.38 -6.42 -15.70
N LEU A 313 0.18 -6.86 -14.45
CA LEU A 313 1.23 -7.43 -13.62
C LEU A 313 1.81 -8.68 -14.28
N PHE A 314 0.97 -9.64 -14.65
CA PHE A 314 1.44 -10.89 -15.24
C PHE A 314 2.00 -10.72 -16.65
N GLU A 315 1.48 -9.79 -17.44
CA GLU A 315 2.08 -9.36 -18.70
C GLU A 315 3.46 -8.71 -18.46
N HIS A 316 3.60 -7.89 -17.40
CA HIS A 316 4.85 -7.19 -17.06
C HIS A 316 5.98 -8.13 -16.66
N ILE A 317 5.69 -9.18 -15.89
CA ILE A 317 6.67 -10.21 -15.49
C ILE A 317 6.83 -11.32 -16.55
N SER A 318 6.26 -11.15 -17.73
CA SER A 318 6.33 -12.11 -18.84
C SER A 318 5.74 -13.50 -18.52
N LEU A 319 4.90 -13.60 -17.49
CA LEU A 319 4.10 -14.81 -17.24
C LEU A 319 2.98 -14.95 -18.27
N LEU A 320 2.45 -13.82 -18.75
CA LEU A 320 1.45 -13.77 -19.83
C LEU A 320 2.03 -13.02 -21.02
N PRO A 321 1.57 -13.33 -22.25
CA PRO A 321 1.97 -12.57 -23.43
C PRO A 321 1.45 -11.15 -23.34
N GLN A 322 2.32 -10.20 -23.61
CA GLN A 322 1.96 -8.79 -23.63
C GLN A 322 1.11 -8.46 -24.86
N THR A 323 -0.13 -8.04 -24.66
CA THR A 323 -1.08 -7.73 -25.74
C THR A 323 -1.19 -6.24 -26.03
N ARG A 324 -0.65 -5.38 -25.16
CA ARG A 324 -0.67 -3.91 -25.27
C ARG A 324 0.43 -3.30 -24.38
N PRO A 325 0.72 -1.99 -24.50
CA PRO A 325 1.68 -1.33 -23.62
C PRO A 325 1.35 -1.54 -22.15
N SER A 326 2.36 -1.81 -21.32
CA SER A 326 2.20 -2.05 -19.88
C SER A 326 1.50 -0.89 -19.20
N GLY A 327 0.55 -1.19 -18.32
CA GLY A 327 -0.05 -0.23 -17.40
C GLY A 327 0.92 0.26 -16.33
N PHE A 328 2.02 -0.44 -16.10
CA PHE A 328 3.08 -0.05 -15.17
C PHE A 328 4.09 0.88 -15.83
N ARG A 329 4.52 1.90 -15.08
CA ARG A 329 5.64 2.77 -15.44
C ARG A 329 6.71 2.68 -14.36
N ARG A 330 7.97 2.72 -14.77
CA ARG A 330 9.10 2.65 -13.84
C ARG A 330 9.16 3.92 -12.99
N LEU A 331 9.43 3.75 -11.70
CA LEU A 331 9.84 4.81 -10.80
C LEU A 331 11.37 4.84 -10.74
N ASP A 332 11.94 6.01 -10.94
CA ASP A 332 13.39 6.19 -10.89
C ASP A 332 13.84 6.43 -9.43
N VAL A 333 14.02 5.33 -8.71
CA VAL A 333 14.46 5.33 -7.32
C VAL A 333 15.98 5.28 -7.27
N ARG A 334 16.62 6.44 -7.46
CA ARG A 334 18.08 6.61 -7.34
C ARG A 334 18.45 7.18 -5.97
N ALA A 335 19.62 6.80 -5.47
CA ALA A 335 20.21 7.52 -4.34
C ALA A 335 20.44 8.98 -4.73
N PRO A 336 20.25 9.94 -3.79
CA PRO A 336 20.51 11.34 -4.04
C PRO A 336 21.97 11.62 -4.38
#